data_060f202f057ad34a4e195ee7a5f2b332
#
_entry.id   060f202f057ad34a4e195ee7a5f2b332
#
_cell.length_a   1.000
_cell.length_b   1.000
_cell.length_c   1.000
_cell.angle_alpha   90.00
_cell.angle_beta   90.00
_cell.angle_gamma   90.00
#
_symmetry.space_group_name_H-M   'P 1'
#
loop_
_entity.id
_entity.type
_entity.pdbx_description
1 polymer ?
#
loop_
_entity_poly.entity_id
_entity_poly.type
_entity_poly.pdbx_seq_one_letter_code
_entity_poly.pdbx_strand_id
1 'polypeptide(L)'
;IYDIIYNLLYGIPNKNYWRNYMLKHGNLEYEIIIGCEIHCQLLTKTKAFCSCENRYGGIPNTRVCPCCLGLPGALPRVSKEYVEFGIKAGHALGCRINNFSKFDRKHYFYPDLVKGYQITQFYTPLCEEGEVEVNLASQNEEPKFKKIRIERIHLEEDVGKSLHIEGSHSYIDFNRSGVPLIEIVSKPDMSTPDEAAKYMQTIREILK
;
A
#
# COMPACT_ATOMS: atom_id res chain seq x y z
N ILE A 1 -5.49 -10.98 -6.05
CA ILE A 1 -5.39 -9.87 -5.08
C ILE A 1 -5.30 -10.49 -3.70
N TYR A 2 -4.13 -10.53 -3.13
CA TYR A 2 -3.92 -11.08 -1.80
C TYR A 2 -3.21 -10.05 -0.94
N ASP A 3 -3.79 -9.81 0.23
CA ASP A 3 -3.29 -9.03 1.36
C ASP A 3 -3.16 -7.51 1.13
N ILE A 4 -4.31 -6.85 1.35
CA ILE A 4 -4.30 -5.44 1.76
C ILE A 4 -3.87 -5.45 3.23
N ILE A 5 -2.63 -5.03 3.51
CA ILE A 5 -2.11 -4.91 4.87
C ILE A 5 -2.67 -3.64 5.48
N TYR A 6 -3.49 -3.80 6.50
CA TYR A 6 -4.09 -2.70 7.25
C TYR A 6 -3.15 -2.25 8.37
N ASN A 7 -2.74 -0.98 8.35
CA ASN A 7 -2.28 -0.30 9.56
C ASN A 7 -3.46 0.48 10.15
N LEU A 8 -4.26 -0.17 10.97
CA LEU A 8 -5.31 0.45 11.76
C LEU A 8 -4.82 0.64 13.20
N LEU A 9 -4.84 1.87 13.68
CA LEU A 9 -4.71 2.17 15.11
C LEU A 9 -5.90 1.57 15.86
N TYR A 10 -5.63 0.59 16.69
CA TYR A 10 -6.62 -0.12 17.50
C TYR A 10 -7.15 0.74 18.65
N GLY A 11 -8.43 0.70 18.83
CA GLY A 11 -9.10 0.92 20.09
C GLY A 11 -10.25 1.90 20.02
N ILE A 12 -11.49 1.41 19.80
CA ILE A 12 -12.70 1.93 20.50
C ILE A 12 -13.90 0.99 20.22
N PRO A 13 -14.67 0.62 21.27
CA PRO A 13 -15.91 -0.15 21.12
C PRO A 13 -17.13 0.77 21.04
N ASN A 14 -18.01 0.50 20.11
CA ASN A 14 -19.41 0.92 20.00
C ASN A 14 -19.79 1.76 18.76
N LYS A 15 -20.55 1.13 17.84
CA LYS A 15 -20.96 1.66 16.53
C LYS A 15 -21.82 2.96 16.55
N ASN A 16 -22.39 3.35 17.67
CA ASN A 16 -23.29 4.50 17.77
C ASN A 16 -22.60 5.80 18.22
N TYR A 17 -21.29 5.79 18.43
CA TYR A 17 -20.55 6.91 19.03
C TYR A 17 -20.08 7.98 18.03
N TRP A 18 -20.13 7.71 16.71
CA TRP A 18 -19.39 8.47 15.70
C TRP A 18 -20.22 9.43 14.81
N ARG A 19 -21.43 9.77 15.21
CA ARG A 19 -22.28 10.70 14.43
C ARG A 19 -22.18 12.15 14.94
N ASN A 20 -21.29 12.95 14.43
CA ASN A 20 -20.99 14.38 14.68
C ASN A 20 -19.80 14.58 15.63
N TYR A 21 -18.57 14.48 15.10
CA TYR A 21 -17.41 14.40 15.98
C TYR A 21 -16.53 15.63 15.96
N MET A 22 -16.91 16.52 16.84
CA MET A 22 -15.97 17.36 17.55
C MET A 22 -15.67 16.67 18.88
N LEU A 23 -14.46 16.15 19.06
CA LEU A 23 -14.03 15.66 20.37
C LEU A 23 -13.76 16.87 21.27
N LYS A 24 -14.40 16.88 22.46
CA LYS A 24 -14.18 17.94 23.45
C LYS A 24 -13.27 17.45 24.56
N HIS A 25 -12.21 18.19 24.84
CA HIS A 25 -11.37 17.97 26.01
C HIS A 25 -11.12 19.33 26.71
N GLY A 26 -11.73 19.52 27.86
CA GLY A 26 -11.77 20.83 28.53
C GLY A 26 -12.50 21.89 27.66
N ASN A 27 -11.83 23.00 27.37
CA ASN A 27 -12.34 24.05 26.50
C ASN A 27 -11.91 23.91 25.03
N LEU A 28 -11.23 22.81 24.66
CA LEU A 28 -10.75 22.57 23.32
C LEU A 28 -11.69 21.62 22.56
N GLU A 29 -11.90 21.93 21.29
CA GLU A 29 -12.63 21.10 20.35
C GLU A 29 -11.66 20.55 19.30
N TYR A 30 -11.76 19.25 18.98
CA TYR A 30 -10.89 18.55 18.04
C TYR A 30 -11.71 17.96 16.91
N GLU A 31 -11.26 18.17 15.69
CA GLU A 31 -11.79 17.49 14.49
C GLU A 31 -11.01 16.20 14.22
N ILE A 32 -11.72 15.12 13.90
CA ILE A 32 -11.08 13.86 13.48
C ILE A 32 -10.81 13.94 11.98
N ILE A 33 -9.57 13.74 11.62
CA ILE A 33 -9.09 13.70 10.23
C ILE A 33 -8.38 12.37 9.98
N ILE A 34 -8.81 11.64 8.95
CA ILE A 34 -8.28 10.32 8.61
C ILE A 34 -7.75 10.34 7.17
N GLY A 35 -6.49 9.96 6.99
CA GLY A 35 -5.89 9.56 5.72
C GLY A 35 -5.55 8.07 5.76
N CYS A 36 -5.53 7.42 4.59
CA CYS A 36 -5.17 6.02 4.45
C CYS A 36 -3.99 5.86 3.49
N GLU A 37 -3.08 4.97 3.85
CA GLU A 37 -2.03 4.44 2.98
C GLU A 37 -2.34 2.97 2.73
N ILE A 38 -2.50 2.58 1.47
CA ILE A 38 -2.92 1.24 1.06
C ILE A 38 -1.85 0.63 0.19
N HIS A 39 -1.26 -0.47 0.65
CA HIS A 39 -0.35 -1.27 -0.16
C HIS A 39 -1.12 -2.30 -0.99
N CYS A 40 -0.78 -2.39 -2.28
CA CYS A 40 -1.34 -3.38 -3.19
C CYS A 40 -0.21 -4.11 -3.91
N GLN A 41 -0.11 -5.42 -3.71
CA GLN A 41 0.80 -6.28 -4.47
C GLN A 41 0.28 -6.48 -5.89
N LEU A 42 1.14 -6.30 -6.88
CA LEU A 42 0.79 -6.45 -8.28
C LEU A 42 1.10 -7.87 -8.77
N LEU A 43 0.18 -8.45 -9.55
CA LEU A 43 0.26 -9.81 -10.08
C LEU A 43 1.09 -9.88 -11.38
N THR A 44 2.28 -9.32 -11.37
CA THR A 44 3.24 -9.40 -12.47
C THR A 44 3.88 -10.80 -12.54
N LYS A 45 4.44 -11.18 -13.67
CA LYS A 45 5.15 -12.46 -13.82
C LYS A 45 6.46 -12.50 -13.05
N THR A 46 7.14 -11.34 -12.96
CA THR A 46 8.43 -11.22 -12.30
C THR A 46 8.38 -10.20 -11.19
N LYS A 47 9.36 -10.24 -10.30
CA LYS A 47 9.56 -9.21 -9.29
C LYS A 47 9.82 -7.82 -9.91
N ALA A 48 9.71 -6.77 -9.09
CA ALA A 48 9.79 -5.38 -9.54
C ALA A 48 11.11 -5.04 -10.25
N PHE A 49 12.25 -5.55 -9.74
CA PHE A 49 13.58 -5.14 -10.16
C PHE A 49 14.51 -6.29 -10.56
N CYS A 50 13.98 -7.51 -10.73
CA CYS A 50 14.73 -8.68 -11.19
C CYS A 50 13.82 -9.67 -11.91
N SER A 51 14.41 -10.71 -12.49
CA SER A 51 13.69 -11.77 -13.24
C SER A 51 13.16 -12.91 -12.38
N CYS A 52 13.30 -12.86 -11.05
CA CYS A 52 12.71 -13.87 -10.18
C CYS A 52 11.19 -13.91 -10.35
N GLU A 53 10.63 -15.12 -10.31
CA GLU A 53 9.19 -15.34 -10.40
C GLU A 53 8.46 -14.61 -9.24
N ASN A 54 7.41 -13.87 -9.57
CA ASN A 54 6.49 -13.26 -8.61
C ASN A 54 5.34 -14.22 -8.34
N ARG A 55 5.52 -15.08 -7.33
CA ARG A 55 4.52 -16.09 -6.95
C ARG A 55 4.42 -16.21 -5.45
N TYR A 56 3.21 -16.25 -4.95
CA TYR A 56 2.94 -16.46 -3.52
C TYR A 56 3.24 -17.90 -3.09
N GLY A 57 3.69 -18.09 -1.84
CA GLY A 57 3.95 -19.39 -1.21
C GLY A 57 5.19 -20.10 -1.76
N GLY A 58 5.27 -21.41 -1.57
CA GLY A 58 6.40 -22.26 -1.93
C GLY A 58 7.45 -22.41 -0.83
N ILE A 59 8.53 -23.11 -1.14
CA ILE A 59 9.63 -23.34 -0.19
C ILE A 59 10.34 -22.01 0.08
N PRO A 60 10.55 -21.62 1.35
CA PRO A 60 11.21 -20.38 1.70
C PRO A 60 12.59 -20.21 1.03
N ASN A 61 12.90 -18.99 0.63
CA ASN A 61 14.19 -18.59 0.05
C ASN A 61 14.61 -19.33 -1.25
N THR A 62 13.65 -19.87 -2.00
CA THR A 62 13.93 -20.56 -3.29
C THR A 62 13.74 -19.66 -4.52
N ARG A 63 13.01 -18.53 -4.38
CA ARG A 63 12.82 -17.56 -5.45
C ARG A 63 13.54 -16.25 -5.15
N VAL A 64 14.85 -16.36 -5.02
CA VAL A 64 15.74 -15.24 -4.70
C VAL A 64 16.93 -15.21 -5.67
N CYS A 65 17.47 -14.03 -5.91
CA CYS A 65 18.67 -13.84 -6.72
C CYS A 65 19.57 -12.76 -6.09
N PRO A 66 20.81 -12.57 -6.57
CA PRO A 66 21.69 -11.54 -6.05
C PRO A 66 21.07 -10.15 -6.01
N CYS A 67 20.19 -9.81 -6.97
CA CYS A 67 19.54 -8.50 -7.00
C CYS A 67 18.54 -8.31 -5.85
N CYS A 68 17.57 -9.21 -5.69
CA CYS A 68 16.57 -9.07 -4.62
C CYS A 68 17.13 -9.35 -3.21
N LEU A 69 18.31 -10.00 -3.12
CA LEU A 69 19.08 -10.14 -1.88
C LEU A 69 20.06 -8.98 -1.62
N GLY A 70 20.20 -8.05 -2.58
CA GLY A 70 21.08 -6.90 -2.42
C GLY A 70 22.57 -7.22 -2.35
N LEU A 71 23.01 -8.30 -3.01
CA LEU A 71 24.41 -8.67 -3.00
C LEU A 71 25.29 -7.64 -3.72
N PRO A 72 26.54 -7.44 -3.28
CA PRO A 72 27.45 -6.47 -3.88
C PRO A 72 27.61 -6.66 -5.39
N GLY A 73 27.48 -5.57 -6.15
CA GLY A 73 27.60 -5.56 -7.61
C GLY A 73 26.31 -5.90 -8.37
N ALA A 74 25.25 -6.38 -7.72
CA ALA A 74 23.97 -6.60 -8.35
C ALA A 74 23.19 -5.27 -8.46
N LEU A 75 22.70 -4.96 -9.68
CA LEU A 75 21.95 -3.73 -9.95
C LEU A 75 20.49 -4.04 -10.27
N PRO A 76 19.53 -3.31 -9.67
CA PRO A 76 18.13 -3.45 -9.97
C PRO A 76 17.81 -3.01 -11.41
N ARG A 77 16.88 -3.73 -12.05
CA ARG A 77 16.31 -3.38 -13.35
C ARG A 77 14.81 -3.39 -13.26
N VAL A 78 14.17 -2.25 -13.51
CA VAL A 78 12.72 -2.11 -13.42
C VAL A 78 12.02 -3.01 -14.46
N SER A 79 10.99 -3.72 -14.01
CA SER A 79 10.10 -4.51 -14.87
C SER A 79 9.13 -3.57 -15.60
N LYS A 80 9.00 -3.74 -16.93
CA LYS A 80 8.04 -2.99 -17.74
C LYS A 80 6.60 -3.27 -17.30
N GLU A 81 6.25 -4.55 -17.11
CA GLU A 81 4.92 -4.98 -16.67
C GLU A 81 4.53 -4.35 -15.32
N TYR A 82 5.49 -4.19 -14.41
CA TYR A 82 5.29 -3.52 -13.13
C TYR A 82 4.85 -2.06 -13.31
N VAL A 83 5.53 -1.31 -14.16
CA VAL A 83 5.17 0.09 -14.47
C VAL A 83 3.80 0.15 -15.15
N GLU A 84 3.53 -0.73 -16.11
CA GLU A 84 2.23 -0.80 -16.81
C GLU A 84 1.07 -1.09 -15.85
N PHE A 85 1.27 -1.95 -14.85
CA PHE A 85 0.24 -2.21 -13.83
C PHE A 85 0.02 -1.01 -12.92
N GLY A 86 1.10 -0.31 -12.54
CA GLY A 86 0.97 0.96 -11.81
C GLY A 86 0.19 2.02 -12.58
N ILE A 87 0.44 2.16 -13.89
CA ILE A 87 -0.31 3.08 -14.76
C ILE A 87 -1.78 2.68 -14.85
N LYS A 88 -2.08 1.39 -15.01
CA LYS A 88 -3.47 0.89 -15.03
C LYS A 88 -4.20 1.21 -13.73
N ALA A 89 -3.56 0.99 -12.59
CA ALA A 89 -4.11 1.34 -11.28
C ALA A 89 -4.36 2.85 -11.17
N GLY A 90 -3.42 3.67 -11.64
CA GLY A 90 -3.58 5.12 -11.68
C GLY A 90 -4.79 5.57 -12.50
N HIS A 91 -4.98 5.02 -13.71
CA HIS A 91 -6.16 5.31 -14.53
C HIS A 91 -7.46 4.84 -13.87
N ALA A 92 -7.48 3.64 -13.29
CA ALA A 92 -8.66 3.10 -12.62
C ALA A 92 -9.10 3.94 -11.41
N LEU A 93 -8.15 4.63 -10.78
CA LEU A 93 -8.37 5.50 -9.61
C LEU A 93 -8.44 6.99 -9.98
N GLY A 94 -8.58 7.32 -11.27
CA GLY A 94 -8.75 8.68 -11.75
C GLY A 94 -7.54 9.58 -11.56
N CYS A 95 -6.33 9.02 -11.42
CA CYS A 95 -5.12 9.79 -11.21
C CYS A 95 -4.54 10.34 -12.52
N ARG A 96 -3.86 11.47 -12.42
CA ARG A 96 -2.97 11.97 -13.47
C ARG A 96 -1.69 11.14 -13.49
N ILE A 97 -1.32 10.61 -14.65
CA ILE A 97 -0.09 9.86 -14.85
C ILE A 97 1.05 10.83 -15.20
N ASN A 98 2.15 10.76 -14.48
CA ASN A 98 3.33 11.59 -14.74
C ASN A 98 4.16 11.01 -15.90
N ASN A 99 4.46 11.84 -16.92
CA ASN A 99 5.30 11.45 -18.06
C ASN A 99 6.77 11.26 -17.68
N PHE A 100 7.17 11.82 -16.54
CA PHE A 100 8.50 11.66 -15.96
C PHE A 100 8.36 11.23 -14.51
N SER A 101 9.00 10.14 -14.17
CA SER A 101 9.01 9.57 -12.83
C SER A 101 10.38 8.97 -12.52
N LYS A 102 10.77 8.95 -11.27
CA LYS A 102 12.04 8.34 -10.85
C LYS A 102 11.90 7.65 -9.51
N PHE A 103 12.79 6.70 -9.27
CA PHE A 103 12.87 6.00 -8.01
C PHE A 103 13.79 6.72 -7.02
N ASP A 104 13.41 6.63 -5.76
CA ASP A 104 14.16 7.08 -4.60
C ASP A 104 14.54 5.87 -3.73
N ARG A 105 15.36 6.07 -2.71
CA ARG A 105 15.72 5.04 -1.74
C ARG A 105 15.25 5.44 -0.34
N LYS A 106 14.43 4.56 0.27
CA LYS A 106 14.00 4.69 1.66
C LYS A 106 14.94 3.85 2.53
N HIS A 107 15.89 4.49 3.18
CA HIS A 107 16.89 3.80 3.98
C HIS A 107 16.36 3.48 5.38
N TYR A 108 16.36 2.21 5.73
CA TYR A 108 16.14 1.73 7.08
C TYR A 108 16.71 0.31 7.24
N PHE A 109 16.94 -0.12 8.49
CA PHE A 109 17.53 -1.42 8.78
C PHE A 109 16.51 -2.26 9.56
N TYR A 110 16.13 -3.38 8.97
CA TYR A 110 15.29 -4.38 9.60
C TYR A 110 15.67 -5.76 9.07
N PRO A 111 15.49 -6.86 9.86
CA PRO A 111 15.93 -8.19 9.43
C PRO A 111 15.37 -8.68 8.11
N ASP A 112 14.14 -8.28 7.72
CA ASP A 112 13.50 -8.65 6.47
C ASP A 112 13.84 -7.72 5.29
N LEU A 113 14.56 -6.62 5.53
CA LEU A 113 15.04 -5.70 4.50
C LEU A 113 16.55 -5.92 4.25
N VAL A 114 16.85 -6.99 3.53
CA VAL A 114 18.24 -7.46 3.33
C VAL A 114 19.17 -6.43 2.67
N LYS A 115 18.64 -5.54 1.83
CA LYS A 115 19.41 -4.49 1.15
C LYS A 115 19.75 -3.29 2.03
N GLY A 116 19.07 -3.13 3.17
CA GLY A 116 19.15 -1.94 4.01
C GLY A 116 18.47 -0.70 3.41
N TYR A 117 17.80 -0.83 2.28
CA TYR A 117 16.93 0.19 1.67
C TYR A 117 15.81 -0.44 0.86
N GLN A 118 14.71 0.26 0.75
CA GLN A 118 13.58 -0.07 -0.12
C GLN A 118 13.59 0.90 -1.31
N ILE A 119 13.43 0.38 -2.53
CA ILE A 119 13.21 1.22 -3.71
C ILE A 119 11.76 1.69 -3.69
N THR A 120 11.56 2.98 -3.77
CA THR A 120 10.27 3.65 -3.67
C THR A 120 10.23 4.89 -4.57
N GLN A 121 9.18 5.70 -4.48
CA GLN A 121 9.09 7.00 -5.15
C GLN A 121 8.50 8.01 -4.18
N PHE A 122 9.15 9.15 -4.01
CA PHE A 122 8.66 10.22 -3.14
C PHE A 122 8.52 11.54 -3.89
N TYR A 123 9.62 12.02 -4.53
CA TYR A 123 9.64 13.35 -5.15
C TYR A 123 8.95 13.41 -6.51
N THR A 124 8.94 12.32 -7.25
CA THR A 124 8.34 12.19 -8.58
C THR A 124 7.62 10.86 -8.72
N PRO A 125 6.46 10.71 -8.05
CA PRO A 125 5.68 9.48 -8.09
C PRO A 125 5.12 9.22 -9.49
N LEU A 126 4.69 7.99 -9.74
CA LEU A 126 4.11 7.60 -11.02
C LEU A 126 2.77 8.30 -11.29
N CYS A 127 1.92 8.43 -10.27
CA CYS A 127 0.59 9.02 -10.40
C CYS A 127 0.30 10.00 -9.25
N GLU A 128 -0.50 11.02 -9.55
CA GLU A 128 -0.93 12.05 -8.61
C GLU A 128 -2.38 12.47 -8.87
N GLU A 129 -2.99 13.14 -7.88
CA GLU A 129 -4.24 13.89 -8.03
C GLU A 129 -5.43 13.04 -8.48
N GLY A 130 -5.59 11.84 -7.91
CA GLY A 130 -6.75 10.99 -8.17
C GLY A 130 -7.95 11.32 -7.28
N GLU A 131 -9.10 10.73 -7.62
CA GLU A 131 -10.32 10.82 -6.84
C GLU A 131 -11.18 9.58 -7.04
N VAL A 132 -11.76 9.06 -5.96
CA VAL A 132 -12.73 7.97 -6.03
C VAL A 132 -14.03 8.36 -5.32
N GLU A 133 -15.16 7.95 -5.88
CA GLU A 133 -16.46 8.06 -5.22
C GLU A 133 -16.72 6.83 -4.36
N VAL A 134 -17.01 7.06 -3.09
CA VAL A 134 -17.28 6.03 -2.10
C VAL A 134 -18.73 6.11 -1.67
N ASN A 135 -19.48 5.01 -1.83
CA ASN A 135 -20.84 4.94 -1.31
C ASN A 135 -20.82 4.64 0.19
N LEU A 136 -21.24 5.60 0.99
CA LEU A 136 -21.30 5.52 2.45
C LEU A 136 -22.59 4.90 2.97
N ALA A 137 -23.59 4.68 2.11
CA ALA A 137 -24.86 4.08 2.52
C ALA A 137 -24.68 2.66 3.05
N SER A 138 -25.53 2.30 4.02
CA SER A 138 -25.67 0.92 4.49
C SER A 138 -26.55 0.12 3.50
N GLN A 139 -26.60 -1.20 3.68
CA GLN A 139 -27.51 -2.06 2.91
C GLN A 139 -28.96 -1.60 3.16
N ASN A 140 -29.72 -1.35 2.09
CA ASN A 140 -31.09 -0.85 2.08
C ASN A 140 -31.30 0.65 2.37
N GLU A 141 -30.24 1.45 2.37
CA GLU A 141 -30.33 2.92 2.40
C GLU A 141 -30.13 3.50 0.99
N GLU A 142 -30.68 4.69 0.73
CA GLU A 142 -30.40 5.42 -0.49
C GLU A 142 -28.91 5.72 -0.61
N PRO A 143 -28.30 5.60 -1.81
CA PRO A 143 -26.89 5.84 -2.02
C PRO A 143 -26.45 7.22 -1.55
N LYS A 144 -25.38 7.28 -0.77
CA LYS A 144 -24.76 8.50 -0.29
C LYS A 144 -23.30 8.51 -0.70
N PHE A 145 -22.97 9.24 -1.73
CA PHE A 145 -21.61 9.31 -2.25
C PHE A 145 -20.77 10.40 -1.59
N LYS A 146 -19.51 10.08 -1.34
CA LYS A 146 -18.47 11.00 -0.90
C LYS A 146 -17.24 10.81 -1.78
N LYS A 147 -16.68 11.90 -2.26
CA LYS A 147 -15.43 11.91 -3.02
C LYS A 147 -14.26 11.91 -2.05
N ILE A 148 -13.34 10.97 -2.21
CA ILE A 148 -12.09 10.86 -1.47
C ILE A 148 -10.96 11.05 -2.46
N ARG A 149 -10.13 12.07 -2.22
CA ARG A 149 -9.00 12.39 -3.09
C ARG A 149 -7.83 11.46 -2.81
N ILE A 150 -7.12 11.11 -3.86
CA ILE A 150 -5.85 10.39 -3.80
C ILE A 150 -4.75 11.41 -4.02
N GLU A 151 -3.79 11.48 -3.10
CA GLU A 151 -2.64 12.36 -3.23
C GLU A 151 -1.68 11.86 -4.28
N ARG A 152 -1.33 10.57 -4.19
CA ARG A 152 -0.41 9.91 -5.12
C ARG A 152 -0.57 8.40 -5.12
N ILE A 153 -0.09 7.79 -6.18
CA ILE A 153 0.22 6.36 -6.24
C ILE A 153 1.68 6.26 -6.65
N HIS A 154 2.46 5.58 -5.84
CA HIS A 154 3.87 5.38 -6.12
C HIS A 154 4.25 3.91 -6.14
N LEU A 155 5.30 3.63 -6.90
CA LEU A 155 5.85 2.30 -7.08
C LEU A 155 6.81 1.99 -5.94
N GLU A 156 6.67 0.79 -5.35
CA GLU A 156 7.53 0.25 -4.30
C GLU A 156 7.86 -1.22 -4.53
N GLU A 157 8.77 -1.74 -3.75
CA GLU A 157 9.00 -3.18 -3.64
C GLU A 157 8.69 -3.66 -2.22
N ASP A 158 8.16 -4.87 -2.11
CA ASP A 158 7.93 -5.50 -0.81
C ASP A 158 9.24 -6.01 -0.19
N VAL A 159 9.25 -6.14 1.12
CA VAL A 159 10.35 -6.70 1.90
C VAL A 159 10.17 -8.20 2.14
N GLY A 160 11.12 -8.88 2.75
CA GLY A 160 10.99 -10.27 3.15
C GLY A 160 9.85 -10.49 4.14
N LYS A 161 9.50 -11.74 4.38
CA LYS A 161 8.47 -12.14 5.34
C LYS A 161 9.13 -12.65 6.61
N SER A 162 8.89 -11.98 7.74
CA SER A 162 9.28 -12.46 9.06
C SER A 162 8.27 -13.49 9.57
N LEU A 163 8.77 -14.63 10.00
CA LEU A 163 8.00 -15.73 10.58
C LEU A 163 8.35 -15.87 12.05
N HIS A 164 7.40 -15.58 12.92
CA HIS A 164 7.52 -15.78 14.36
C HIS A 164 6.94 -17.15 14.70
N ILE A 165 7.81 -18.16 14.80
CA ILE A 165 7.46 -19.51 15.21
C ILE A 165 7.77 -19.61 16.71
N GLU A 166 7.13 -20.51 17.42
CA GLU A 166 7.38 -20.74 18.84
C GLU A 166 8.88 -20.91 19.14
N GLY A 167 9.40 -20.15 20.11
CA GLY A 167 10.81 -20.16 20.52
C GLY A 167 11.46 -18.78 20.46
N SER A 168 12.78 -18.73 20.65
CA SER A 168 13.59 -17.50 20.73
C SER A 168 14.08 -17.00 19.37
N HIS A 169 13.70 -17.64 18.26
CA HIS A 169 14.19 -17.34 16.92
C HIS A 169 13.07 -16.84 16.00
N SER A 170 13.40 -15.90 15.12
CA SER A 170 12.57 -15.51 13.99
C SER A 170 13.23 -15.97 12.69
N TYR A 171 12.43 -16.51 11.78
CA TYR A 171 12.89 -16.94 10.47
C TYR A 171 12.46 -15.92 9.42
N ILE A 172 13.25 -15.75 8.37
CA ILE A 172 12.96 -14.79 7.32
C ILE A 172 12.89 -15.52 5.96
N ASP A 173 11.80 -15.31 5.26
CA ASP A 173 11.60 -15.77 3.89
C ASP A 173 11.71 -14.58 2.92
N PHE A 174 12.79 -14.55 2.15
CA PHE A 174 13.04 -13.52 1.13
C PHE A 174 12.35 -13.79 -0.22
N ASN A 175 11.50 -14.83 -0.33
CA ASN A 175 10.70 -15.01 -1.54
C ASN A 175 9.83 -13.80 -1.83
N ARG A 176 9.35 -13.08 -0.80
CA ARG A 176 8.58 -11.83 -0.93
C ARG A 176 9.44 -10.62 -1.25
N SER A 177 10.73 -10.61 -0.90
CA SER A 177 11.63 -9.47 -1.16
C SER A 177 11.66 -9.12 -2.65
N GLY A 178 11.37 -7.86 -2.98
CA GLY A 178 11.30 -7.36 -4.35
C GLY A 178 9.98 -7.65 -5.10
N VAL A 179 8.96 -8.18 -4.43
CA VAL A 179 7.61 -8.33 -5.02
C VAL A 179 7.08 -6.92 -5.37
N PRO A 180 6.52 -6.72 -6.58
CA PRO A 180 5.99 -5.43 -7.01
C PRO A 180 4.85 -4.95 -6.13
N LEU A 181 4.98 -3.75 -5.63
CA LEU A 181 4.04 -3.09 -4.73
C LEU A 181 3.70 -1.71 -5.27
N ILE A 182 2.46 -1.28 -5.13
CA ILE A 182 2.07 0.11 -5.21
C ILE A 182 1.54 0.56 -3.86
N GLU A 183 1.85 1.78 -3.48
CA GLU A 183 1.25 2.44 -2.34
C GLU A 183 0.32 3.56 -2.82
N ILE A 184 -0.93 3.50 -2.36
CA ILE A 184 -1.99 4.45 -2.66
C ILE A 184 -2.19 5.31 -1.42
N VAL A 185 -1.84 6.59 -1.52
CA VAL A 185 -1.94 7.55 -0.41
C VAL A 185 -3.15 8.43 -0.63
N SER A 186 -4.14 8.38 0.28
CA SER A 186 -5.28 9.28 0.22
C SER A 186 -4.97 10.64 0.82
N LYS A 187 -5.73 11.68 0.43
CA LYS A 187 -5.82 12.90 1.22
C LYS A 187 -6.67 12.65 2.48
N PRO A 188 -6.53 13.49 3.51
CA PRO A 188 -7.25 13.32 4.78
C PRO A 188 -8.70 13.81 4.68
N ASP A 189 -9.45 13.25 3.74
CA ASP A 189 -10.84 13.65 3.46
C ASP A 189 -11.87 12.87 4.29
N MET A 190 -11.43 11.90 5.07
CA MET A 190 -12.29 11.06 5.91
C MET A 190 -12.27 11.53 7.36
N SER A 191 -13.39 11.35 8.04
CA SER A 191 -13.56 11.75 9.44
C SER A 191 -14.14 10.67 10.34
N THR A 192 -14.53 9.53 9.77
CA THR A 192 -15.07 8.41 10.53
C THR A 192 -14.42 7.08 10.14
N PRO A 193 -14.35 6.10 11.05
CA PRO A 193 -13.87 4.75 10.73
C PRO A 193 -14.68 4.07 9.63
N ASP A 194 -15.98 4.31 9.56
CA ASP A 194 -16.85 3.73 8.53
C ASP A 194 -16.50 4.30 7.14
N GLU A 195 -16.19 5.58 7.04
CA GLU A 195 -15.69 6.19 5.79
C GLU A 195 -14.37 5.54 5.35
N ALA A 196 -13.43 5.34 6.27
CA ALA A 196 -12.15 4.70 5.98
C ALA A 196 -12.35 3.24 5.53
N ALA A 197 -13.21 2.48 6.22
CA ALA A 197 -13.51 1.09 5.86
C ALA A 197 -14.16 0.98 4.47
N LYS A 198 -15.12 1.86 4.16
CA LYS A 198 -15.78 1.92 2.84
C LYS A 198 -14.80 2.33 1.74
N TYR A 199 -13.93 3.31 2.00
CA TYR A 199 -12.87 3.70 1.08
C TYR A 199 -11.97 2.51 0.74
N MET A 200 -11.44 1.81 1.73
CA MET A 200 -10.58 0.64 1.51
C MET A 200 -11.30 -0.48 0.73
N GLN A 201 -12.59 -0.72 1.01
CA GLN A 201 -13.41 -1.67 0.25
C GLN A 201 -13.54 -1.25 -1.21
N THR A 202 -13.82 0.04 -1.46
CA THR A 202 -13.95 0.59 -2.83
C THR A 202 -12.64 0.45 -3.61
N ILE A 203 -11.50 0.83 -3.01
CA ILE A 203 -10.18 0.64 -3.64
C ILE A 203 -9.94 -0.83 -3.98
N ARG A 204 -10.24 -1.74 -3.06
CA ARG A 204 -10.09 -3.17 -3.28
C ARG A 204 -10.96 -3.68 -4.44
N GLU A 205 -12.17 -3.16 -4.60
CA GLU A 205 -13.08 -3.57 -5.68
C GLU A 205 -12.63 -3.04 -7.04
N ILE A 206 -12.11 -1.82 -7.09
CA ILE A 206 -11.59 -1.22 -8.34
C ILE A 206 -10.34 -1.95 -8.83
N LEU A 207 -9.48 -2.42 -7.91
CA LEU A 207 -8.19 -3.02 -8.26
C LEU A 207 -8.25 -4.55 -8.48
N LYS A 208 -9.40 -5.17 -8.38
CA LYS A 208 -9.59 -6.61 -8.71
C LYS A 208 -9.59 -6.84 -10.21
#